data_619368031cd46bc87c3622be5331c224
#
_entry.id   619368031cd46bc87c3622be5331c224
#
_cell.length_a   1.000
_cell.length_b   1.000
_cell.length_c   1.000
_cell.angle_alpha   90.00
_cell.angle_beta   90.00
_cell.angle_gamma   90.00
#
_symmetry.space_group_name_H-M   'P 1'
#
loop_
_entity.id
_entity.type
_entity.pdbx_description
1 polymer ?
#
loop_
_entity_poly.entity_id
_entity_poly.type
_entity_poly.pdbx_seq_one_letter_code
_entity_poly.pdbx_strand_id
1 'polypeptide(L)'
;AIMMSKEAASYGADALLVVTPYYNKATQKGLIAHYTAVANAVPETPIIMYNVPSRTGCNIQPATVATLVKNVKNIVGLKAASGDLSQIAKTVSLAGADLELYSGNDDQVLPILSLGGLGVISVLSNVAPKETHDMVMKFLDGDIQGAAKIQIDAIPLVNALFCEVNPIPVKTALNLMGWNVGPLRMPLCEMEEANKETLAKALKDFG
;
A
#
# COMPACT_ATOMS: atom_id res chain seq x y z
N ALA A 1 6.12 0.45 -18.27
CA ALA A 1 4.90 0.92 -17.60
C ALA A 1 3.76 1.12 -18.61
N ILE A 2 3.87 1.99 -19.62
CA ILE A 2 2.78 2.31 -20.57
C ILE A 2 2.16 1.05 -21.20
N MET A 3 2.96 0.15 -21.77
CA MET A 3 2.47 -1.08 -22.39
C MET A 3 1.67 -1.93 -21.40
N MET A 4 2.23 -2.18 -20.20
CA MET A 4 1.56 -2.97 -19.16
C MET A 4 0.28 -2.29 -18.66
N SER A 5 0.26 -0.95 -18.57
CA SER A 5 -0.94 -0.20 -18.17
C SER A 5 -2.06 -0.33 -19.21
N LYS A 6 -1.73 -0.24 -20.51
CA LYS A 6 -2.70 -0.48 -21.58
C LYS A 6 -3.23 -1.91 -21.58
N GLU A 7 -2.37 -2.88 -21.33
CA GLU A 7 -2.72 -4.29 -21.25
C GLU A 7 -3.67 -4.54 -20.08
N ALA A 8 -3.33 -4.05 -18.87
CA ALA A 8 -4.18 -4.20 -17.69
C ALA A 8 -5.55 -3.51 -17.88
N ALA A 9 -5.58 -2.31 -18.45
CA ALA A 9 -6.83 -1.62 -18.78
C ALA A 9 -7.66 -2.43 -19.78
N SER A 10 -7.04 -3.06 -20.80
CA SER A 10 -7.74 -3.90 -21.77
C SER A 10 -8.36 -5.17 -21.18
N TYR A 11 -7.86 -5.63 -20.03
CA TYR A 11 -8.43 -6.75 -19.26
C TYR A 11 -9.56 -6.34 -18.32
N GLY A 12 -9.94 -5.05 -18.33
CA GLY A 12 -11.04 -4.54 -17.52
C GLY A 12 -10.66 -4.15 -16.10
N ALA A 13 -9.41 -3.78 -15.85
CA ALA A 13 -9.01 -3.24 -14.55
C ALA A 13 -9.75 -1.92 -14.26
N ASP A 14 -10.40 -1.80 -13.10
CA ASP A 14 -11.13 -0.59 -12.68
C ASP A 14 -10.20 0.56 -12.31
N ALA A 15 -8.99 0.26 -11.86
CA ALA A 15 -7.93 1.22 -11.55
C ALA A 15 -6.54 0.58 -11.67
N LEU A 16 -5.51 1.41 -11.82
CA LEU A 16 -4.13 0.96 -11.89
C LEU A 16 -3.32 1.48 -10.70
N LEU A 17 -2.69 0.59 -9.96
CA LEU A 17 -1.71 0.93 -8.94
C LEU A 17 -0.32 0.97 -9.56
N VAL A 18 0.23 2.17 -9.71
CA VAL A 18 1.51 2.39 -10.43
C VAL A 18 2.60 2.82 -9.45
N VAL A 19 3.57 1.91 -9.24
CA VAL A 19 4.73 2.19 -8.39
C VAL A 19 5.69 3.17 -9.07
N THR A 20 6.44 3.94 -8.28
CA THR A 20 7.51 4.80 -8.82
C THR A 20 8.53 3.98 -9.59
N PRO A 21 9.17 4.55 -10.64
CA PRO A 21 10.35 3.95 -11.24
C PRO A 21 11.39 3.62 -10.16
N TYR A 22 11.86 2.39 -10.14
CA TYR A 22 12.84 1.91 -9.17
C TYR A 22 14.25 1.88 -9.78
N TYR A 23 15.28 1.73 -8.93
CA TYR A 23 16.70 1.62 -9.26
C TYR A 23 17.33 2.94 -9.74
N ASN A 24 16.89 3.53 -10.86
CA ASN A 24 17.51 4.72 -11.46
C ASN A 24 17.21 6.05 -10.73
N LYS A 25 16.34 6.04 -9.71
CA LYS A 25 16.05 7.22 -8.86
C LYS A 25 15.69 8.47 -9.66
N ALA A 26 14.52 8.45 -10.31
CA ALA A 26 14.03 9.56 -11.10
C ALA A 26 13.96 10.88 -10.31
N THR A 27 14.25 12.00 -10.97
CA THR A 27 14.01 13.35 -10.42
C THR A 27 12.51 13.62 -10.33
N GLN A 28 12.09 14.60 -9.51
CA GLN A 28 10.66 14.98 -9.40
C GLN A 28 10.06 15.39 -10.74
N LYS A 29 10.81 16.12 -11.57
CA LYS A 29 10.41 16.46 -12.96
C LYS A 29 10.24 15.20 -13.81
N GLY A 30 11.12 14.22 -13.66
CA GLY A 30 11.03 12.93 -14.34
C GLY A 30 9.82 12.11 -13.88
N LEU A 31 9.46 12.15 -12.59
CA LEU A 31 8.26 11.51 -12.05
C LEU A 31 6.99 12.13 -12.64
N ILE A 32 6.91 13.46 -12.71
CA ILE A 32 5.78 14.16 -13.34
C ILE A 32 5.62 13.70 -14.79
N ALA A 33 6.70 13.72 -15.57
CA ALA A 33 6.67 13.28 -16.96
C ALA A 33 6.27 11.80 -17.11
N HIS A 34 6.82 10.91 -16.25
CA HIS A 34 6.54 9.48 -16.26
C HIS A 34 5.05 9.18 -15.99
N TYR A 35 4.52 9.70 -14.88
CA TYR A 35 3.11 9.46 -14.52
C TYR A 35 2.14 10.08 -15.52
N THR A 36 2.45 11.30 -16.01
CA THR A 36 1.65 11.94 -17.08
C THR A 36 1.63 11.10 -18.35
N ALA A 37 2.77 10.53 -18.77
CA ALA A 37 2.84 9.69 -19.95
C ALA A 37 2.05 8.37 -19.78
N VAL A 38 2.09 7.76 -18.58
CA VAL A 38 1.28 6.57 -18.27
C VAL A 38 -0.21 6.93 -18.29
N ALA A 39 -0.60 8.01 -17.62
CA ALA A 39 -1.98 8.47 -17.53
C ALA A 39 -2.59 8.79 -18.90
N ASN A 40 -1.86 9.50 -19.75
CA ASN A 40 -2.30 9.81 -21.12
C ASN A 40 -2.47 8.56 -22.00
N ALA A 41 -1.78 7.47 -21.67
CA ALA A 41 -1.89 6.21 -22.41
C ALA A 41 -3.15 5.39 -22.05
N VAL A 42 -3.79 5.69 -20.92
CA VAL A 42 -5.00 5.03 -20.38
C VAL A 42 -5.96 6.07 -19.80
N PRO A 43 -6.47 7.02 -20.60
CA PRO A 43 -7.15 8.22 -20.11
C PRO A 43 -8.44 7.94 -19.32
N GLU A 44 -9.09 6.80 -19.59
CA GLU A 44 -10.34 6.41 -18.92
C GLU A 44 -10.13 5.56 -17.65
N THR A 45 -8.89 5.13 -17.39
CA THR A 45 -8.60 4.26 -16.23
C THR A 45 -7.95 5.08 -15.12
N PRO A 46 -8.54 5.12 -13.91
CA PRO A 46 -7.95 5.79 -12.75
C PRO A 46 -6.58 5.23 -12.38
N ILE A 47 -5.68 6.11 -11.97
CA ILE A 47 -4.33 5.75 -11.52
C ILE A 47 -4.15 6.16 -10.06
N ILE A 48 -3.72 5.22 -9.25
CA ILE A 48 -3.23 5.43 -7.88
C ILE A 48 -1.70 5.33 -7.93
N MET A 49 -1.02 6.42 -7.60
CA MET A 49 0.43 6.42 -7.47
C MET A 49 0.85 5.60 -6.26
N TYR A 50 1.92 4.82 -6.36
CA TYR A 50 2.44 4.07 -5.22
C TYR A 50 3.84 4.56 -4.82
N ASN A 51 3.93 5.17 -3.65
CA ASN A 51 5.18 5.70 -3.09
C ASN A 51 5.72 4.78 -1.99
N VAL A 52 6.76 4.00 -2.32
CA VAL A 52 7.42 3.05 -1.42
C VAL A 52 8.95 3.18 -1.50
N PRO A 53 9.52 4.24 -0.93
CA PRO A 53 10.95 4.55 -1.06
C PRO A 53 11.88 3.45 -0.60
N SER A 54 11.50 2.68 0.41
CA SER A 54 12.28 1.54 0.93
C SER A 54 12.53 0.43 -0.10
N ARG A 55 11.64 0.31 -1.12
CA ARG A 55 11.77 -0.69 -2.19
C ARG A 55 12.32 -0.12 -3.49
N THR A 56 12.04 1.16 -3.75
CA THR A 56 12.33 1.77 -5.05
C THR A 56 13.58 2.66 -5.03
N GLY A 57 13.98 3.14 -3.86
CA GLY A 57 14.98 4.19 -3.72
C GLY A 57 14.51 5.55 -4.29
N CYS A 58 13.20 5.67 -4.59
CA CYS A 58 12.60 6.86 -5.17
C CYS A 58 11.42 7.31 -4.31
N ASN A 59 11.39 8.60 -3.93
CA ASN A 59 10.37 9.19 -3.08
C ASN A 59 9.64 10.31 -3.83
N ILE A 60 8.33 10.18 -4.05
CA ILE A 60 7.52 11.24 -4.62
C ILE A 60 7.33 12.32 -3.55
N GLN A 61 7.78 13.53 -3.84
CA GLN A 61 7.65 14.65 -2.91
C GLN A 61 6.22 15.21 -2.89
N PRO A 62 5.76 15.81 -1.78
CA PRO A 62 4.40 16.33 -1.64
C PRO A 62 3.95 17.27 -2.78
N ALA A 63 4.82 18.18 -3.20
CA ALA A 63 4.53 19.09 -4.31
C ALA A 63 4.34 18.36 -5.65
N THR A 64 5.05 17.24 -5.86
CA THR A 64 4.93 16.41 -7.07
C THR A 64 3.59 15.67 -7.09
N VAL A 65 3.17 15.10 -5.96
CA VAL A 65 1.84 14.47 -5.83
C VAL A 65 0.75 15.49 -6.12
N ALA A 66 0.79 16.67 -5.46
CA ALA A 66 -0.18 17.74 -5.65
C ALA A 66 -0.23 18.23 -7.12
N THR A 67 0.93 18.34 -7.77
CA THR A 67 0.99 18.73 -9.20
C THR A 67 0.30 17.68 -10.07
N LEU A 68 0.51 16.38 -9.82
CA LEU A 68 -0.05 15.31 -10.63
C LEU A 68 -1.57 15.21 -10.47
N VAL A 69 -2.08 15.16 -9.24
CA VAL A 69 -3.54 15.01 -9.01
C VAL A 69 -4.33 16.23 -9.49
N LYS A 70 -3.75 17.45 -9.44
CA LYS A 70 -4.41 18.67 -9.90
C LYS A 70 -4.40 18.87 -11.41
N ASN A 71 -3.39 18.34 -12.11
CA ASN A 71 -3.20 18.63 -13.54
C ASN A 71 -3.42 17.42 -14.46
N VAL A 72 -3.56 16.21 -13.92
CA VAL A 72 -3.75 14.99 -14.71
C VAL A 72 -5.01 14.27 -14.23
N LYS A 73 -6.09 14.42 -14.99
CA LYS A 73 -7.47 14.08 -14.61
C LYS A 73 -7.65 12.67 -14.04
N ASN A 74 -6.97 11.67 -14.58
CA ASN A 74 -7.10 10.27 -14.17
C ASN A 74 -6.02 9.80 -13.18
N ILE A 75 -5.18 10.71 -12.66
CA ILE A 75 -4.36 10.43 -11.48
C ILE A 75 -5.16 10.87 -10.26
N VAL A 76 -5.77 9.92 -9.57
CA VAL A 76 -6.77 10.20 -8.54
C VAL A 76 -6.24 10.02 -7.12
N GLY A 77 -5.21 9.21 -6.91
CA GLY A 77 -4.84 8.83 -5.56
C GLY A 77 -3.37 8.50 -5.33
N LEU A 78 -3.08 8.28 -4.05
CA LEU A 78 -1.77 7.86 -3.55
C LEU A 78 -1.90 6.71 -2.56
N LYS A 79 -1.21 5.60 -2.83
CA LYS A 79 -0.85 4.61 -1.80
C LYS A 79 0.45 5.07 -1.14
N ALA A 80 0.35 5.53 0.11
CA ALA A 80 1.47 6.06 0.87
C ALA A 80 2.12 4.96 1.71
N ALA A 81 3.38 4.62 1.39
CA ALA A 81 4.19 3.65 2.12
C ALA A 81 5.61 4.16 2.41
N SER A 82 5.75 5.47 2.62
CA SER A 82 7.03 6.07 3.01
C SER A 82 7.36 5.88 4.49
N GLY A 83 6.36 5.65 5.34
CA GLY A 83 6.51 5.66 6.80
C GLY A 83 6.60 7.05 7.41
N ASP A 84 6.67 8.11 6.61
CA ASP A 84 6.82 9.50 7.05
C ASP A 84 5.45 10.20 7.09
N LEU A 85 4.81 10.21 8.26
CA LEU A 85 3.51 10.85 8.48
C LEU A 85 3.58 12.38 8.27
N SER A 86 4.71 13.01 8.53
CA SER A 86 4.90 14.44 8.29
C SER A 86 4.87 14.76 6.79
N GLN A 87 5.53 13.92 5.97
CA GLN A 87 5.46 14.04 4.52
C GLN A 87 4.03 13.81 4.02
N ILE A 88 3.32 12.83 4.58
CA ILE A 88 1.94 12.51 4.19
C ILE A 88 0.99 13.67 4.54
N ALA A 89 1.07 14.22 5.75
CA ALA A 89 0.29 15.38 6.16
C ALA A 89 0.53 16.59 5.23
N LYS A 90 1.79 16.85 4.87
CA LYS A 90 2.13 17.90 3.90
C LYS A 90 1.56 17.61 2.50
N THR A 91 1.54 16.34 2.10
CA THR A 91 0.95 15.93 0.81
C THR A 91 -0.54 16.24 0.78
N VAL A 92 -1.28 15.86 1.81
CA VAL A 92 -2.72 16.16 1.95
C VAL A 92 -2.95 17.67 1.96
N SER A 93 -2.16 18.43 2.73
CA SER A 93 -2.25 19.88 2.78
C SER A 93 -2.09 20.55 1.41
N LEU A 94 -1.21 20.05 0.55
CA LEU A 94 -0.95 20.60 -0.79
C LEU A 94 -1.93 20.11 -1.86
N ALA A 95 -2.34 18.84 -1.78
CA ALA A 95 -3.23 18.23 -2.77
C ALA A 95 -4.70 18.58 -2.52
N GLY A 96 -5.11 18.70 -1.26
CA GLY A 96 -6.49 18.99 -0.89
C GLY A 96 -7.45 17.87 -1.24
N ALA A 97 -8.66 18.22 -1.65
CA ALA A 97 -9.75 17.27 -1.98
C ALA A 97 -9.52 16.49 -3.28
N ASP A 98 -8.50 16.84 -4.07
CA ASP A 98 -8.20 16.14 -5.32
C ASP A 98 -7.45 14.82 -5.10
N LEU A 99 -7.11 14.47 -3.84
CA LEU A 99 -6.31 13.31 -3.50
C LEU A 99 -7.11 12.25 -2.74
N GLU A 100 -7.28 11.10 -3.33
CA GLU A 100 -7.66 9.86 -2.63
C GLU A 100 -6.43 9.24 -1.97
N LEU A 101 -6.39 9.23 -0.63
CA LEU A 101 -5.24 8.74 0.13
C LEU A 101 -5.52 7.35 0.70
N TYR A 102 -4.60 6.41 0.48
CA TYR A 102 -4.62 5.07 1.05
C TYR A 102 -3.32 4.79 1.81
N SER A 103 -3.42 4.14 2.97
CA SER A 103 -2.22 3.60 3.62
C SER A 103 -1.63 2.45 2.80
N GLY A 104 -0.31 2.42 2.71
CA GLY A 104 0.44 1.28 2.19
C GLY A 104 1.14 0.48 3.30
N ASN A 105 0.98 0.91 4.56
CA ASN A 105 1.58 0.32 5.76
C ASN A 105 0.49 -0.08 6.74
N ASP A 106 0.46 -1.36 7.13
CA ASP A 106 -0.56 -1.92 8.03
C ASP A 106 -0.45 -1.37 9.47
N ASP A 107 0.71 -0.92 9.89
CA ASP A 107 0.97 -0.28 11.18
C ASP A 107 0.58 1.21 11.24
N GLN A 108 0.20 1.81 10.10
CA GLN A 108 -0.12 3.23 9.99
C GLN A 108 -1.53 3.52 9.44
N VAL A 109 -2.45 2.56 9.53
CA VAL A 109 -3.80 2.72 8.96
C VAL A 109 -4.53 3.88 9.63
N LEU A 110 -4.65 3.88 10.96
CA LEU A 110 -5.37 4.93 11.69
C LEU A 110 -4.74 6.32 11.53
N PRO A 111 -3.42 6.51 11.67
CA PRO A 111 -2.80 7.79 11.37
C PRO A 111 -3.14 8.33 9.97
N ILE A 112 -3.18 7.47 8.96
CA ILE A 112 -3.55 7.85 7.59
C ILE A 112 -5.04 8.20 7.49
N LEU A 113 -5.93 7.41 8.10
CA LEU A 113 -7.36 7.71 8.16
C LEU A 113 -7.61 9.06 8.85
N SER A 114 -6.88 9.38 9.92
CA SER A 114 -7.00 10.66 10.64
C SER A 114 -6.59 11.89 9.80
N LEU A 115 -5.82 11.68 8.74
CA LEU A 115 -5.45 12.69 7.75
C LEU A 115 -6.40 12.75 6.55
N GLY A 116 -7.54 12.07 6.62
CA GLY A 116 -8.52 12.00 5.54
C GLY A 116 -8.30 10.83 4.56
N GLY A 117 -7.51 9.84 4.96
CA GLY A 117 -7.36 8.61 4.17
C GLY A 117 -8.66 7.82 4.06
N LEU A 118 -8.81 7.07 2.98
CA LEU A 118 -10.01 6.30 2.65
C LEU A 118 -9.91 4.82 3.07
N GLY A 119 -8.69 4.34 3.34
CA GLY A 119 -8.46 2.95 3.70
C GLY A 119 -7.01 2.54 3.60
N VAL A 120 -6.80 1.24 3.38
CA VAL A 120 -5.47 0.62 3.29
C VAL A 120 -5.38 -0.36 2.12
N ILE A 121 -4.25 -0.38 1.44
CA ILE A 121 -3.88 -1.44 0.48
C ILE A 121 -2.86 -2.32 1.20
N SER A 122 -3.34 -3.36 1.85
CA SER A 122 -2.79 -4.05 3.01
C SER A 122 -2.10 -5.37 2.66
N VAL A 123 -1.14 -5.78 3.48
CA VAL A 123 -0.62 -7.15 3.56
C VAL A 123 -1.42 -7.95 4.61
N LEU A 124 -1.71 -7.34 5.76
CA LEU A 124 -2.50 -7.96 6.84
C LEU A 124 -3.85 -8.49 6.34
N SER A 125 -4.51 -7.78 5.43
CA SER A 125 -5.81 -8.17 4.88
C SER A 125 -5.82 -9.53 4.15
N ASN A 126 -4.66 -10.08 3.77
CA ASN A 126 -4.59 -11.41 3.19
C ASN A 126 -4.84 -12.52 4.22
N VAL A 127 -4.50 -12.28 5.49
CA VAL A 127 -4.61 -13.27 6.58
C VAL A 127 -5.69 -12.91 7.60
N ALA A 128 -6.02 -11.63 7.72
CA ALA A 128 -7.04 -11.09 8.64
C ALA A 128 -7.93 -10.05 7.91
N PRO A 129 -8.69 -10.45 6.86
CA PRO A 129 -9.47 -9.52 6.05
C PRO A 129 -10.58 -8.83 6.83
N LYS A 130 -11.25 -9.56 7.73
CA LYS A 130 -12.34 -9.03 8.54
C LYS A 130 -11.86 -7.95 9.49
N GLU A 131 -10.79 -8.22 10.23
CA GLU A 131 -10.21 -7.30 11.21
C GLU A 131 -9.67 -6.05 10.53
N THR A 132 -9.04 -6.22 9.35
CA THR A 132 -8.55 -5.08 8.54
C THR A 132 -9.72 -4.21 8.05
N HIS A 133 -10.80 -4.82 7.57
CA HIS A 133 -12.02 -4.13 7.17
C HIS A 133 -12.66 -3.41 8.38
N ASP A 134 -12.86 -4.11 9.48
CA ASP A 134 -13.50 -3.58 10.68
C ASP A 134 -12.70 -2.41 11.27
N MET A 135 -11.36 -2.46 11.23
CA MET A 135 -10.50 -1.35 11.64
C MET A 135 -10.80 -0.07 10.87
N VAL A 136 -10.89 -0.17 9.54
CA VAL A 136 -11.19 0.98 8.67
C VAL A 136 -12.61 1.47 8.90
N MET A 137 -13.60 0.57 8.85
CA MET A 137 -15.02 0.95 8.96
C MET A 137 -15.35 1.55 10.32
N LYS A 138 -14.86 0.96 11.43
CA LYS A 138 -15.05 1.55 12.76
C LYS A 138 -14.53 2.98 12.84
N PHE A 139 -13.36 3.25 12.26
CA PHE A 139 -12.81 4.60 12.23
C PHE A 139 -13.76 5.54 11.44
N LEU A 140 -14.18 5.15 10.24
CA LEU A 140 -15.05 5.97 9.39
C LEU A 140 -16.45 6.18 10.01
N ASP A 141 -16.94 5.21 10.77
CA ASP A 141 -18.22 5.28 11.51
C ASP A 141 -18.10 6.05 12.85
N GLY A 142 -16.88 6.51 13.21
CA GLY A 142 -16.65 7.31 14.41
C GLY A 142 -16.26 6.49 15.66
N ASP A 143 -16.19 5.15 15.59
CA ASP A 143 -15.68 4.30 16.69
C ASP A 143 -14.15 4.27 16.66
N ILE A 144 -13.54 5.42 16.98
CA ILE A 144 -12.07 5.60 16.98
C ILE A 144 -11.39 4.65 17.98
N GLN A 145 -12.01 4.42 19.14
CA GLN A 145 -11.44 3.56 20.17
C GLN A 145 -11.43 2.08 19.75
N GLY A 146 -12.52 1.61 19.13
CA GLY A 146 -12.60 0.26 18.56
C GLY A 146 -11.62 0.03 17.42
N ALA A 147 -11.47 1.02 16.54
CA ALA A 147 -10.48 0.98 15.47
C ALA A 147 -9.04 0.95 16.02
N ALA A 148 -8.74 1.81 17.00
CA ALA A 148 -7.43 1.87 17.65
C ALA A 148 -7.07 0.56 18.35
N LYS A 149 -8.05 -0.09 19.00
CA LYS A 149 -7.83 -1.40 19.62
C LYS A 149 -7.39 -2.43 18.57
N ILE A 150 -8.11 -2.54 17.44
CA ILE A 150 -7.75 -3.48 16.37
C ILE A 150 -6.35 -3.18 15.81
N GLN A 151 -6.04 -1.89 15.56
CA GLN A 151 -4.72 -1.48 15.07
C GLN A 151 -3.60 -1.93 16.02
N ILE A 152 -3.77 -1.73 17.33
CA ILE A 152 -2.77 -2.06 18.34
C ILE A 152 -2.64 -3.57 18.51
N ASP A 153 -3.75 -4.28 18.57
CA ASP A 153 -3.78 -5.74 18.69
C ASP A 153 -3.13 -6.43 17.48
N ALA A 154 -3.21 -5.83 16.29
CA ALA A 154 -2.62 -6.35 15.07
C ALA A 154 -1.09 -6.14 14.97
N ILE A 155 -0.47 -5.24 15.74
CA ILE A 155 0.96 -4.91 15.61
C ILE A 155 1.89 -6.14 15.70
N PRO A 156 1.71 -7.09 16.64
CA PRO A 156 2.57 -8.27 16.68
C PRO A 156 2.50 -9.10 15.40
N LEU A 157 1.30 -9.29 14.82
CA LEU A 157 1.11 -10.01 13.58
C LEU A 157 1.68 -9.23 12.39
N VAL A 158 1.46 -7.93 12.31
CA VAL A 158 2.04 -7.06 11.29
C VAL A 158 3.57 -7.17 11.31
N ASN A 159 4.20 -7.10 12.48
CA ASN A 159 5.64 -7.24 12.61
C ASN A 159 6.13 -8.62 12.11
N ALA A 160 5.39 -9.69 12.42
CA ALA A 160 5.72 -11.03 11.93
C ALA A 160 5.55 -11.16 10.41
N LEU A 161 4.57 -10.49 9.81
CA LEU A 161 4.36 -10.46 8.36
C LEU A 161 5.43 -9.68 7.59
N PHE A 162 6.28 -8.92 8.28
CA PHE A 162 7.37 -8.14 7.71
C PHE A 162 8.75 -8.47 8.30
N CYS A 163 8.88 -9.56 9.08
CA CYS A 163 10.17 -9.97 9.65
C CYS A 163 11.16 -10.46 8.59
N GLU A 164 10.66 -10.85 7.42
CA GLU A 164 11.44 -11.06 6.19
C GLU A 164 10.84 -10.27 5.03
N VAL A 165 11.47 -10.35 3.86
CA VAL A 165 11.01 -9.63 2.67
C VAL A 165 9.59 -10.09 2.27
N ASN A 166 8.62 -9.19 2.33
CA ASN A 166 7.28 -9.45 1.78
C ASN A 166 7.38 -9.70 0.25
N PRO A 167 6.78 -10.79 -0.29
CA PRO A 167 5.67 -11.58 0.28
C PRO A 167 6.08 -12.92 0.94
N ILE A 168 7.31 -13.12 1.37
CA ILE A 168 7.73 -14.39 1.99
C ILE A 168 6.84 -14.72 3.21
N PRO A 169 6.71 -13.84 4.24
CA PRO A 169 5.92 -14.17 5.42
C PRO A 169 4.43 -14.34 5.13
N VAL A 170 3.81 -13.47 4.32
CA VAL A 170 2.36 -13.57 4.06
C VAL A 170 1.98 -14.83 3.29
N LYS A 171 2.80 -15.29 2.34
CA LYS A 171 2.57 -16.57 1.66
C LYS A 171 2.76 -17.76 2.61
N THR A 172 3.76 -17.70 3.46
CA THR A 172 3.97 -18.70 4.52
C THR A 172 2.78 -18.73 5.49
N ALA A 173 2.29 -17.56 5.91
CA ALA A 173 1.11 -17.44 6.77
C ALA A 173 -0.12 -18.11 6.15
N LEU A 174 -0.43 -17.82 4.89
CA LEU A 174 -1.55 -18.43 4.18
C LEU A 174 -1.41 -19.95 4.08
N ASN A 175 -0.21 -20.47 3.80
CA ASN A 175 0.03 -21.92 3.80
C ASN A 175 -0.14 -22.53 5.19
N LEU A 176 0.29 -21.86 6.27
CA LEU A 176 0.06 -22.29 7.66
C LEU A 176 -1.43 -22.32 8.02
N MET A 177 -2.22 -21.40 7.46
CA MET A 177 -3.69 -21.35 7.60
C MET A 177 -4.43 -22.39 6.74
N GLY A 178 -3.70 -23.20 5.97
CA GLY A 178 -4.29 -24.25 5.13
C GLY A 178 -4.65 -23.80 3.70
N TRP A 179 -4.34 -22.58 3.30
CA TRP A 179 -4.48 -22.11 1.92
C TRP A 179 -3.29 -22.58 1.08
N ASN A 180 -3.54 -23.27 0.00
CA ASN A 180 -2.46 -23.67 -0.92
C ASN A 180 -2.16 -22.54 -1.92
N VAL A 181 -1.33 -21.57 -1.52
CA VAL A 181 -0.96 -20.43 -2.37
C VAL A 181 0.31 -20.65 -3.20
N GLY A 182 0.82 -21.87 -3.18
CA GLY A 182 1.98 -22.30 -3.97
C GLY A 182 3.32 -21.76 -3.47
N PRO A 183 4.41 -22.08 -4.20
CA PRO A 183 5.76 -21.70 -3.82
C PRO A 183 6.06 -20.22 -4.09
N LEU A 184 7.17 -19.75 -3.55
CA LEU A 184 7.76 -18.47 -3.88
C LEU A 184 8.52 -18.56 -5.21
N ARG A 185 8.49 -17.50 -6.01
CA ARG A 185 9.30 -17.38 -7.23
C ARG A 185 10.65 -16.76 -6.89
N MET A 186 11.74 -17.28 -7.48
CA MET A 186 13.06 -16.65 -7.35
C MET A 186 13.02 -15.17 -7.77
N PRO A 187 13.79 -14.31 -7.10
CA PRO A 187 14.86 -14.57 -6.14
C PRO A 187 14.38 -14.82 -4.70
N LEU A 188 13.07 -14.84 -4.44
CA LEU A 188 12.54 -15.15 -3.13
C LEU A 188 12.68 -16.65 -2.86
N CYS A 189 12.91 -16.99 -1.60
CA CYS A 189 13.08 -18.36 -1.11
C CYS A 189 12.12 -18.65 0.05
N GLU A 190 12.14 -19.88 0.54
CA GLU A 190 11.37 -20.26 1.72
C GLU A 190 11.82 -19.45 2.95
N MET A 191 10.87 -19.21 3.85
CA MET A 191 11.09 -18.49 5.10
C MET A 191 12.01 -19.29 6.04
N GLU A 192 12.88 -18.60 6.77
CA GLU A 192 13.72 -19.19 7.82
C GLU A 192 12.84 -19.80 8.91
N GLU A 193 13.20 -20.99 9.41
CA GLU A 193 12.35 -21.76 10.33
C GLU A 193 12.05 -21.00 11.63
N ALA A 194 13.03 -20.30 12.22
CA ALA A 194 12.83 -19.50 13.43
C ALA A 194 11.81 -18.35 13.23
N ASN A 195 11.81 -17.74 12.05
CA ASN A 195 10.84 -16.71 11.68
C ASN A 195 9.46 -17.28 11.43
N LYS A 196 9.39 -18.47 10.83
CA LYS A 196 8.15 -19.20 10.60
C LYS A 196 7.47 -19.61 11.93
N GLU A 197 8.23 -20.05 12.93
CA GLU A 197 7.72 -20.31 14.28
C GLU A 197 7.16 -19.04 14.93
N THR A 198 7.88 -17.91 14.79
CA THR A 198 7.44 -16.59 15.26
C THR A 198 6.13 -16.17 14.58
N LEU A 199 6.03 -16.34 13.26
CA LEU A 199 4.84 -16.04 12.48
C LEU A 199 3.65 -16.93 12.88
N ALA A 200 3.89 -18.24 13.05
CA ALA A 200 2.84 -19.19 13.47
C ALA A 200 2.29 -18.82 14.86
N LYS A 201 3.17 -18.42 15.79
CA LYS A 201 2.75 -17.94 17.10
C LYS A 201 1.92 -16.65 16.99
N ALA A 202 2.37 -15.67 16.20
CA ALA A 202 1.66 -14.41 16.03
C ALA A 202 0.26 -14.61 15.40
N LEU A 203 0.13 -15.49 14.42
CA LEU A 203 -1.17 -15.89 13.84
C LEU A 203 -2.10 -16.48 14.89
N LYS A 204 -1.60 -17.42 15.71
CA LYS A 204 -2.39 -18.07 16.75
C LYS A 204 -2.82 -17.10 17.85
N ASP A 205 -1.94 -16.15 18.24
CA ASP A 205 -2.20 -15.20 19.31
C ASP A 205 -3.20 -14.10 18.84
N PHE A 206 -3.24 -13.84 17.56
CA PHE A 206 -4.15 -12.85 16.97
C PHE A 206 -5.58 -13.39 16.79
N GLY A 207 -5.74 -14.71 16.55
CA GLY A 207 -7.02 -15.40 16.34
C GLY A 207 -7.12 -15.99 14.96
#